data_23612930234782363bb61b72f09f5873
#
_entry.id   23612930234782363bb61b72f09f5873
#
_cell.length_a   1.000
_cell.length_b   1.000
_cell.length_c   1.000
_cell.angle_alpha   90.00
_cell.angle_beta   90.00
_cell.angle_gamma   90.00
#
_symmetry.space_group_name_H-M   'P 1'
#
loop_
_entity.id
_entity.type
_entity.pdbx_description
1 polymer ?
#
loop_
_entity_poly.entity_id
_entity_poly.type
_entity_poly.pdbx_seq_one_letter_code
_entity_poly.pdbx_strand_id
1 'polypeptide(L)'
;MRHREELYTFSPEVREAYERLKFPFAVYQFIDEESFVLLISDGYCSMKDIVRDAVPLYQPKRFYGGVHPEDFSRVTELEAQFIREQSDWNVIYRSRNLMDRTYHEIHAVGTFYTMEDGSKVAFIIYRDLSREDLEKSISYTTTAQMERCFIDPITRLPNIECYHKFAEEAMMKMFAAGKAAACIYVDVDGMRFYNEEYGFEEGNRLLRLIADAFRTGFEKALITRVGDDHFALITVWDDQTCERLAAVIKRIGQRALGRATAVKAGISPQTGKTKNDAVKALDQARFAAKCVGTDLRQRYVVYSPNIDDEYWSQRYIRDKFSTAIEKQWITVFYQPIIRAKTGKICNFEALARWIDPVKGLIAPDTFIPVLEKYHLIPQLGAYMLEQVIRQVKSCAAAGLPLEPVSVNLSVLDFEANDMVGLIVSLLKKYDVKPKWIVVEITERDIAQTANAFRQQIRALRRHGIQVWVDDFGSGYSALNVLNQYEFDLLKLDMQFLRQLDEHHGANRVIIKSIVRAAHELGVQTLTEGVETEVHHRFLKEAGCDKEQGYYFAKPRPMEESLQEVRGLPRETEEEARQYGRRS
;
A
#
# COMPACT_ATOMS: atom_id res chain seq x y z
N MET A 1 -43.10 -18.16 -15.30
CA MET A 1 -42.68 -19.35 -16.06
C MET A 1 -41.51 -19.06 -17.03
N ARG A 2 -41.01 -17.79 -17.12
CA ARG A 2 -39.95 -17.42 -18.09
C ARG A 2 -38.56 -18.01 -17.83
N HIS A 3 -38.19 -18.33 -16.60
CA HIS A 3 -36.79 -18.73 -16.26
C HIS A 3 -36.60 -20.19 -15.84
N ARG A 4 -37.60 -21.07 -16.02
CA ARG A 4 -37.50 -22.46 -15.50
C ARG A 4 -36.45 -23.32 -16.24
N GLU A 5 -36.12 -22.97 -17.48
CA GLU A 5 -35.07 -23.64 -18.27
C GLU A 5 -33.65 -23.12 -17.99
N GLU A 6 -33.56 -22.00 -17.27
CA GLU A 6 -32.28 -21.33 -16.94
C GLU A 6 -31.83 -21.66 -15.48
N LEU A 7 -32.70 -22.36 -14.70
CA LEU A 7 -32.40 -22.67 -13.32
C LEU A 7 -31.60 -23.97 -13.21
N TYR A 8 -30.51 -23.91 -12.43
CA TYR A 8 -29.67 -25.07 -12.13
C TYR A 8 -30.48 -26.17 -11.44
N THR A 9 -30.29 -27.40 -11.86
CA THR A 9 -30.97 -28.57 -11.32
C THR A 9 -29.96 -29.56 -10.78
N PHE A 10 -30.01 -29.81 -9.47
CA PHE A 10 -29.19 -30.85 -8.83
C PHE A 10 -29.61 -32.26 -9.25
N SER A 11 -28.64 -33.18 -9.36
CA SER A 11 -28.98 -34.58 -9.54
C SER A 11 -29.81 -35.10 -8.32
N PRO A 12 -30.69 -36.11 -8.53
CA PRO A 12 -31.53 -36.63 -7.46
C PRO A 12 -30.74 -37.05 -6.22
N GLU A 13 -29.57 -37.69 -6.40
CA GLU A 13 -28.70 -38.15 -5.33
C GLU A 13 -28.09 -36.99 -4.52
N VAL A 14 -27.57 -35.98 -5.23
CA VAL A 14 -26.98 -34.79 -4.61
C VAL A 14 -28.08 -34.00 -3.88
N ARG A 15 -29.24 -33.85 -4.50
CA ARG A 15 -30.39 -33.17 -3.90
C ARG A 15 -30.81 -33.84 -2.62
N GLU A 16 -31.03 -35.17 -2.61
CA GLU A 16 -31.44 -35.92 -1.42
C GLU A 16 -30.40 -35.81 -0.30
N ALA A 17 -29.11 -35.86 -0.63
CA ALA A 17 -28.03 -35.71 0.34
C ALA A 17 -28.07 -34.35 1.05
N TYR A 18 -28.23 -33.26 0.30
CA TYR A 18 -28.30 -31.91 0.85
C TYR A 18 -29.60 -31.65 1.62
N GLU A 19 -30.72 -32.14 1.12
CA GLU A 19 -32.01 -31.98 1.78
C GLU A 19 -32.08 -32.65 3.16
N ARG A 20 -31.38 -33.75 3.36
CA ARG A 20 -31.32 -34.47 4.63
C ARG A 20 -30.40 -33.86 5.69
N LEU A 21 -29.67 -32.82 5.35
CA LEU A 21 -28.74 -32.17 6.28
C LEU A 21 -29.51 -31.51 7.44
N LYS A 22 -29.02 -31.73 8.65
CA LYS A 22 -29.66 -31.23 9.89
C LYS A 22 -29.26 -29.80 10.25
N PHE A 23 -28.25 -29.22 9.60
CA PHE A 23 -27.95 -27.83 9.78
C PHE A 23 -28.75 -26.95 8.81
N PRO A 24 -29.17 -25.73 9.24
CA PRO A 24 -30.01 -24.86 8.43
C PRO A 24 -29.23 -24.25 7.25
N PHE A 25 -29.54 -24.65 6.02
CA PHE A 25 -29.03 -24.00 4.84
C PHE A 25 -30.02 -24.01 3.69
N ALA A 26 -29.85 -23.08 2.76
CA ALA A 26 -30.60 -23.00 1.51
C ALA A 26 -29.69 -22.62 0.34
N VAL A 27 -30.07 -23.04 -0.87
CA VAL A 27 -29.37 -22.71 -2.11
C VAL A 27 -30.26 -21.82 -2.95
N TYR A 28 -29.69 -20.71 -3.41
CA TYR A 28 -30.37 -19.71 -4.23
C TYR A 28 -29.68 -19.55 -5.57
N GLN A 29 -30.45 -19.23 -6.59
CA GLN A 29 -29.97 -18.69 -7.86
C GLN A 29 -30.65 -17.35 -8.10
N PHE A 30 -29.90 -16.39 -8.62
CA PHE A 30 -30.38 -15.04 -8.94
C PHE A 30 -30.32 -14.84 -10.43
N ILE A 31 -31.47 -14.47 -11.04
CA ILE A 31 -31.60 -14.19 -12.46
C ILE A 31 -32.44 -12.91 -12.59
N ASP A 32 -31.95 -11.90 -13.32
CA ASP A 32 -32.64 -10.63 -13.58
C ASP A 32 -33.22 -9.97 -12.31
N GLU A 33 -32.39 -9.90 -11.24
CA GLU A 33 -32.77 -9.37 -9.91
C GLU A 33 -33.85 -10.16 -9.15
N GLU A 34 -34.29 -11.30 -9.66
CA GLU A 34 -35.17 -12.21 -8.96
C GLU A 34 -34.37 -13.33 -8.27
N SER A 35 -34.78 -13.71 -7.05
CA SER A 35 -34.17 -14.82 -6.30
C SER A 35 -35.02 -16.08 -6.38
N PHE A 36 -34.39 -17.19 -6.69
CA PHE A 36 -35.03 -18.51 -6.78
C PHE A 36 -34.44 -19.45 -5.74
N VAL A 37 -35.30 -20.07 -4.94
CA VAL A 37 -34.84 -21.10 -4.01
C VAL A 37 -34.75 -22.43 -4.76
N LEU A 38 -33.56 -22.98 -4.86
CA LEU A 38 -33.30 -24.25 -5.57
C LEU A 38 -33.42 -25.45 -4.60
N LEU A 39 -33.00 -25.26 -3.35
CA LEU A 39 -32.90 -26.32 -2.37
C LEU A 39 -32.94 -25.77 -0.93
N ILE A 40 -33.54 -26.50 0.01
CA ILE A 40 -33.51 -26.23 1.45
C ILE A 40 -33.25 -27.53 2.21
N SER A 41 -32.49 -27.42 3.32
CA SER A 41 -32.20 -28.57 4.20
C SER A 41 -33.30 -28.82 5.21
N ASP A 42 -33.34 -30.06 5.80
CA ASP A 42 -34.16 -30.38 6.95
C ASP A 42 -33.89 -29.44 8.13
N GLY A 43 -32.61 -29.05 8.31
CA GLY A 43 -32.23 -28.06 9.33
C GLY A 43 -32.87 -26.70 9.10
N TYR A 44 -32.97 -26.22 7.84
CA TYR A 44 -33.67 -24.98 7.52
C TYR A 44 -35.18 -25.08 7.82
N CYS A 45 -35.78 -26.21 7.43
CA CYS A 45 -37.19 -26.48 7.73
C CYS A 45 -37.45 -26.46 9.24
N SER A 46 -36.59 -27.12 10.01
CA SER A 46 -36.69 -27.17 11.48
C SER A 46 -36.46 -25.80 12.13
N MET A 47 -35.53 -25.01 11.64
CA MET A 47 -35.25 -23.66 12.16
C MET A 47 -36.41 -22.70 11.92
N LYS A 48 -37.05 -22.77 10.75
CA LYS A 48 -38.18 -21.92 10.37
C LYS A 48 -39.54 -22.48 10.75
N ASP A 49 -39.56 -23.70 11.30
CA ASP A 49 -40.77 -24.43 11.67
C ASP A 49 -41.76 -24.58 10.48
N ILE A 50 -41.23 -25.03 9.36
CA ILE A 50 -41.95 -25.19 8.10
C ILE A 50 -41.84 -26.61 7.56
N VAL A 51 -42.88 -27.04 6.83
CA VAL A 51 -42.83 -28.27 6.04
C VAL A 51 -42.18 -27.93 4.69
N ARG A 52 -41.25 -28.77 4.20
CA ARG A 52 -40.53 -28.55 2.96
C ARG A 52 -41.44 -28.30 1.77
N ASP A 53 -42.52 -29.07 1.64
CA ASP A 53 -43.50 -28.95 0.54
C ASP A 53 -44.24 -27.61 0.54
N ALA A 54 -44.23 -26.87 1.65
CA ALA A 54 -44.79 -25.53 1.71
C ALA A 54 -43.89 -24.43 1.13
N VAL A 55 -42.61 -24.76 0.80
CA VAL A 55 -41.68 -23.83 0.20
C VAL A 55 -41.74 -23.96 -1.33
N PRO A 56 -42.14 -22.92 -2.06
CA PRO A 56 -42.20 -22.99 -3.53
C PRO A 56 -40.78 -22.94 -4.12
N LEU A 57 -40.17 -24.12 -4.32
CA LEU A 57 -38.88 -24.25 -5.01
C LEU A 57 -39.03 -23.91 -6.48
N TYR A 58 -37.97 -23.36 -7.08
CA TYR A 58 -37.89 -22.96 -8.50
C TYR A 58 -38.95 -21.90 -8.89
N GLN A 59 -39.45 -21.14 -7.94
CA GLN A 59 -40.33 -20.00 -8.21
C GLN A 59 -39.69 -18.73 -7.69
N PRO A 60 -39.90 -17.58 -8.39
CA PRO A 60 -39.38 -16.31 -7.91
C PRO A 60 -39.95 -15.99 -6.55
N LYS A 61 -39.08 -15.71 -5.62
CA LYS A 61 -39.43 -15.37 -4.25
C LYS A 61 -38.71 -14.11 -3.86
N ARG A 62 -39.39 -13.21 -3.15
CA ARG A 62 -38.66 -12.13 -2.47
C ARG A 62 -37.92 -12.77 -1.30
N PHE A 63 -36.61 -12.65 -1.30
CA PHE A 63 -35.67 -13.16 -0.29
C PHE A 63 -36.07 -12.76 1.15
N TYR A 64 -36.88 -11.73 1.29
CA TYR A 64 -37.25 -11.08 2.57
C TYR A 64 -38.57 -11.50 3.18
N GLY A 65 -39.18 -12.55 2.73
CA GLY A 65 -40.45 -12.99 3.34
C GLY A 65 -40.29 -13.30 4.83
N GLY A 66 -40.56 -12.31 5.69
CA GLY A 66 -40.44 -12.43 7.11
C GLY A 66 -39.38 -11.60 7.82
N VAL A 67 -38.57 -10.78 7.09
CA VAL A 67 -37.63 -9.83 7.69
C VAL A 67 -38.40 -8.75 8.46
N HIS A 68 -37.89 -8.39 9.65
CA HIS A 68 -38.47 -7.33 10.47
C HIS A 68 -38.49 -6.00 9.70
N PRO A 69 -39.59 -5.21 9.76
CA PRO A 69 -39.68 -3.96 8.99
C PRO A 69 -38.53 -2.99 9.17
N GLU A 70 -37.95 -2.88 10.34
CA GLU A 70 -36.80 -2.00 10.60
C GLU A 70 -35.51 -2.51 9.97
N ASP A 71 -35.36 -3.82 9.73
CA ASP A 71 -34.19 -4.42 9.11
C ASP A 71 -34.31 -4.48 7.58
N PHE A 72 -35.53 -4.29 7.07
CA PHE A 72 -35.85 -4.51 5.65
C PHE A 72 -34.99 -3.72 4.67
N SER A 73 -34.88 -2.41 4.87
CA SER A 73 -34.10 -1.54 3.95
C SER A 73 -32.63 -1.91 3.93
N ARG A 74 -32.05 -2.15 5.11
CA ARG A 74 -30.63 -2.55 5.27
C ARG A 74 -30.35 -3.90 4.60
N VAL A 75 -31.22 -4.89 4.82
CA VAL A 75 -31.05 -6.23 4.25
C VAL A 75 -31.21 -6.20 2.73
N THR A 76 -32.13 -5.41 2.21
CA THR A 76 -32.36 -5.23 0.76
C THR A 76 -31.13 -4.60 0.08
N GLU A 77 -30.54 -3.58 0.69
CA GLU A 77 -29.37 -2.91 0.14
C GLU A 77 -28.14 -3.86 0.11
N LEU A 78 -27.93 -4.61 1.19
CA LEU A 78 -26.87 -5.60 1.29
C LEU A 78 -27.05 -6.76 0.29
N GLU A 79 -28.30 -7.20 0.03
CA GLU A 79 -28.57 -8.22 -0.98
C GLU A 79 -28.28 -7.72 -2.39
N ALA A 80 -28.72 -6.50 -2.72
CA ALA A 80 -28.41 -5.91 -4.01
C ALA A 80 -26.89 -5.78 -4.24
N GLN A 81 -26.13 -5.48 -3.18
CA GLN A 81 -24.68 -5.48 -3.21
C GLN A 81 -24.13 -6.91 -3.40
N PHE A 82 -24.57 -7.87 -2.61
CA PHE A 82 -24.18 -9.28 -2.69
C PHE A 82 -24.36 -9.86 -4.09
N ILE A 83 -25.54 -9.61 -4.72
CA ILE A 83 -25.85 -10.07 -6.06
C ILE A 83 -24.94 -9.41 -7.11
N ARG A 84 -24.80 -8.08 -7.03
CA ARG A 84 -24.03 -7.29 -8.01
C ARG A 84 -22.53 -7.57 -7.96
N GLU A 85 -21.97 -7.65 -6.75
CA GLU A 85 -20.54 -7.81 -6.54
C GLU A 85 -20.11 -9.30 -6.44
N GLN A 86 -21.09 -10.20 -6.34
CA GLN A 86 -20.86 -11.64 -6.08
C GLN A 86 -19.88 -11.86 -4.92
N SER A 87 -20.02 -11.02 -3.90
CA SER A 87 -19.23 -11.03 -2.68
C SER A 87 -19.74 -12.04 -1.68
N ASP A 88 -19.15 -12.09 -0.48
CA ASP A 88 -19.67 -12.94 0.61
C ASP A 88 -20.88 -12.30 1.28
N TRP A 89 -21.87 -13.13 1.62
CA TRP A 89 -23.03 -12.76 2.44
C TRP A 89 -22.72 -13.00 3.90
N ASN A 90 -22.81 -11.98 4.72
CA ASN A 90 -22.63 -12.09 6.17
C ASN A 90 -23.50 -11.04 6.87
N VAL A 91 -24.73 -11.43 7.24
CA VAL A 91 -25.72 -10.48 7.72
C VAL A 91 -26.50 -11.05 8.90
N ILE A 92 -26.65 -10.25 9.95
CA ILE A 92 -27.55 -10.53 11.09
C ILE A 92 -28.80 -9.67 10.92
N TYR A 93 -29.98 -10.31 10.99
CA TYR A 93 -31.28 -9.65 10.89
C TYR A 93 -32.37 -10.41 11.64
N ARG A 94 -33.41 -9.69 12.02
CA ARG A 94 -34.59 -10.28 12.66
C ARG A 94 -35.51 -10.86 11.59
N SER A 95 -35.82 -12.15 11.72
CA SER A 95 -36.71 -12.89 10.83
C SER A 95 -37.85 -13.53 11.58
N ARG A 96 -39.08 -13.40 11.08
CA ARG A 96 -40.29 -13.93 11.68
C ARG A 96 -40.33 -15.45 11.56
N ASN A 97 -40.54 -16.13 12.67
CA ASN A 97 -40.90 -17.53 12.67
C ASN A 97 -42.39 -17.66 12.30
N LEU A 98 -42.74 -18.65 11.48
CA LEU A 98 -44.10 -18.77 10.94
C LEU A 98 -45.10 -19.37 11.92
N MET A 99 -44.67 -20.19 12.88
CA MET A 99 -45.57 -20.84 13.84
C MET A 99 -45.88 -19.95 15.05
N ASP A 100 -44.88 -19.48 15.76
CA ASP A 100 -45.06 -18.66 16.95
C ASP A 100 -45.24 -17.15 16.66
N ARG A 101 -45.05 -16.74 15.42
CA ARG A 101 -45.12 -15.35 14.93
C ARG A 101 -44.13 -14.38 15.62
N THR A 102 -43.16 -14.88 16.37
CA THR A 102 -42.12 -14.07 16.99
C THR A 102 -40.99 -13.76 16.00
N TYR A 103 -40.18 -12.71 16.29
CA TYR A 103 -39.00 -12.40 15.52
C TYR A 103 -37.79 -12.99 16.21
N HIS A 104 -37.04 -13.80 15.45
CA HIS A 104 -35.78 -14.39 15.85
C HIS A 104 -34.63 -13.66 15.20
N GLU A 105 -33.54 -13.51 15.89
CA GLU A 105 -32.31 -12.95 15.37
C GLU A 105 -31.56 -14.04 14.59
N ILE A 106 -31.46 -13.86 13.28
CA ILE A 106 -30.88 -14.83 12.37
C ILE A 106 -29.54 -14.29 11.82
N HIS A 107 -28.49 -15.06 11.98
CA HIS A 107 -27.23 -14.85 11.30
C HIS A 107 -27.19 -15.70 10.03
N ALA A 108 -27.06 -15.06 8.87
CA ALA A 108 -26.99 -15.70 7.57
C ALA A 108 -25.61 -15.46 6.94
N VAL A 109 -24.91 -16.52 6.59
CA VAL A 109 -23.59 -16.48 5.95
C VAL A 109 -23.63 -17.30 4.67
N GLY A 110 -23.09 -16.76 3.57
CA GLY A 110 -23.11 -17.45 2.28
C GLY A 110 -22.12 -16.92 1.27
N THR A 111 -21.91 -17.68 0.20
CA THR A 111 -21.03 -17.32 -0.90
C THR A 111 -21.54 -17.92 -2.21
N PHE A 112 -21.07 -17.39 -3.35
CA PHE A 112 -21.40 -17.89 -4.67
C PHE A 112 -20.45 -19.03 -5.12
N TYR A 113 -21.04 -20.01 -5.79
CA TYR A 113 -20.33 -21.09 -6.46
C TYR A 113 -20.72 -21.14 -7.95
N THR A 114 -19.75 -21.43 -8.80
CA THR A 114 -20.00 -21.71 -10.21
C THR A 114 -20.18 -23.19 -10.39
N MET A 115 -21.32 -23.62 -10.91
CA MET A 115 -21.68 -25.00 -11.17
C MET A 115 -21.08 -25.48 -12.49
N GLU A 116 -21.13 -26.80 -12.77
CA GLU A 116 -20.53 -27.41 -13.96
C GLU A 116 -21.10 -26.88 -15.28
N ASP A 117 -22.37 -26.43 -15.29
CA ASP A 117 -23.01 -25.81 -16.46
C ASP A 117 -22.74 -24.30 -16.59
N GLY A 118 -21.90 -23.74 -15.71
CA GLY A 118 -21.58 -22.32 -15.65
C GLY A 118 -22.56 -21.46 -14.86
N SER A 119 -23.66 -22.05 -14.34
CA SER A 119 -24.61 -21.35 -13.49
C SER A 119 -23.99 -20.93 -12.17
N LYS A 120 -24.34 -19.74 -11.68
CA LYS A 120 -23.90 -19.25 -10.37
C LYS A 120 -25.00 -19.41 -9.35
N VAL A 121 -24.71 -20.12 -8.28
CA VAL A 121 -25.64 -20.38 -7.17
C VAL A 121 -25.01 -19.93 -5.86
N ALA A 122 -25.85 -19.40 -4.95
CA ALA A 122 -25.41 -18.98 -3.61
C ALA A 122 -25.83 -20.03 -2.58
N PHE A 123 -24.86 -20.55 -1.82
CA PHE A 123 -25.11 -21.39 -0.66
C PHE A 123 -25.14 -20.52 0.58
N ILE A 124 -26.26 -20.47 1.30
CA ILE A 124 -26.44 -19.65 2.50
C ILE A 124 -26.76 -20.53 3.68
N ILE A 125 -25.97 -20.43 4.72
CA ILE A 125 -26.14 -21.10 6.00
C ILE A 125 -26.81 -20.12 6.97
N TYR A 126 -27.74 -20.60 7.76
CA TYR A 126 -28.49 -19.81 8.71
C TYR A 126 -28.26 -20.30 10.13
N ARG A 127 -28.22 -19.37 11.09
CA ARG A 127 -28.11 -19.63 12.50
C ARG A 127 -29.13 -18.78 13.26
N ASP A 128 -29.94 -19.39 14.09
CA ASP A 128 -30.88 -18.70 14.98
C ASP A 128 -30.17 -18.36 16.29
N LEU A 129 -29.87 -17.08 16.49
CA LEU A 129 -29.19 -16.58 17.67
C LEU A 129 -30.11 -16.43 18.88
N SER A 130 -31.42 -16.46 18.68
CA SER A 130 -32.43 -16.34 19.74
C SER A 130 -32.69 -17.65 20.47
N ARG A 131 -32.23 -18.78 19.94
CA ARG A 131 -32.43 -20.13 20.52
C ARG A 131 -31.22 -20.63 21.32
N GLU A 132 -30.58 -19.79 22.11
CA GLU A 132 -29.44 -20.20 22.96
C GLU A 132 -29.73 -21.24 24.04
N ASP A 133 -31.00 -21.60 24.28
CA ASP A 133 -31.38 -22.63 25.27
C ASP A 133 -31.19 -24.09 24.78
N LEU A 134 -30.65 -24.32 23.60
CA LEU A 134 -30.41 -25.68 23.08
C LEU A 134 -29.14 -26.35 23.64
N GLU A 135 -28.34 -25.67 24.46
CA GLU A 135 -27.14 -26.25 25.10
C GLU A 135 -27.48 -27.37 26.13
N LYS A 136 -28.69 -27.43 26.63
CA LYS A 136 -29.08 -28.45 27.62
C LYS A 136 -29.62 -29.77 27.04
N SER A 137 -30.00 -29.82 25.77
CA SER A 137 -30.57 -31.01 25.12
C SER A 137 -29.60 -31.84 24.29
N ILE A 138 -28.36 -31.36 24.07
CA ILE A 138 -27.39 -31.98 23.19
C ILE A 138 -26.26 -32.69 23.97
N SER A 139 -26.52 -33.14 25.16
CA SER A 139 -25.49 -33.70 26.08
C SER A 139 -24.95 -35.09 25.71
N TYR A 140 -25.50 -35.84 24.77
CA TYR A 140 -25.13 -37.26 24.60
C TYR A 140 -24.73 -37.75 23.22
N THR A 141 -24.68 -36.86 22.18
CA THR A 141 -24.20 -37.31 20.84
C THR A 141 -22.96 -36.51 20.34
N THR A 142 -22.24 -35.83 21.21
CA THR A 142 -21.70 -34.55 20.81
C THR A 142 -20.20 -34.40 20.80
N THR A 143 -19.40 -35.28 21.36
CA THR A 143 -17.92 -35.08 21.34
C THR A 143 -17.36 -35.25 19.93
N ALA A 144 -17.80 -36.25 19.18
CA ALA A 144 -17.33 -36.49 17.81
C ALA A 144 -17.97 -35.55 16.77
N GLN A 145 -19.17 -34.98 17.03
CA GLN A 145 -19.78 -33.99 16.15
C GLN A 145 -19.30 -32.57 16.44
N MET A 146 -19.04 -32.22 17.71
CA MET A 146 -18.40 -30.95 18.07
C MET A 146 -16.97 -30.85 17.54
N GLU A 147 -16.19 -31.93 17.59
CA GLU A 147 -14.87 -31.97 16.98
C GLU A 147 -14.92 -31.71 15.47
N ARG A 148 -15.96 -32.20 14.77
CA ARG A 148 -16.14 -31.93 13.32
C ARG A 148 -16.55 -30.50 13.00
N CYS A 149 -17.27 -29.81 13.87
CA CYS A 149 -17.70 -28.42 13.63
C CYS A 149 -16.60 -27.39 13.85
N PHE A 150 -15.56 -27.71 14.64
CA PHE A 150 -14.47 -26.78 14.96
C PHE A 150 -13.14 -27.09 14.30
N ILE A 151 -13.05 -28.14 13.48
CA ILE A 151 -11.82 -28.60 12.83
C ILE A 151 -11.90 -28.41 11.32
N ASP A 152 -10.91 -27.77 10.76
CA ASP A 152 -10.73 -27.67 9.31
C ASP A 152 -10.42 -29.05 8.69
N PRO A 153 -11.14 -29.51 7.66
CA PRO A 153 -10.98 -30.86 7.13
C PRO A 153 -9.65 -31.09 6.40
N ILE A 154 -9.03 -30.02 5.87
CA ILE A 154 -7.78 -30.11 5.10
C ILE A 154 -6.57 -30.13 6.02
N THR A 155 -6.46 -29.14 6.91
CA THR A 155 -5.27 -28.95 7.76
C THR A 155 -5.36 -29.63 9.12
N ARG A 156 -6.56 -30.06 9.50
CA ARG A 156 -6.87 -30.58 10.84
C ARG A 156 -6.55 -29.60 11.97
N LEU A 157 -6.47 -28.31 11.64
CA LEU A 157 -6.43 -27.23 12.62
C LEU A 157 -7.84 -26.85 13.08
N PRO A 158 -8.00 -26.24 14.24
CA PRO A 158 -9.19 -25.48 14.57
C PRO A 158 -9.56 -24.50 13.47
N ASN A 159 -10.85 -24.28 13.24
CA ASN A 159 -11.38 -23.34 12.26
C ASN A 159 -11.71 -21.97 12.89
N ILE A 160 -12.31 -21.07 12.10
CA ILE A 160 -12.67 -19.72 12.54
C ILE A 160 -13.67 -19.71 13.72
N GLU A 161 -14.61 -20.66 13.78
CA GLU A 161 -15.56 -20.76 14.89
C GLU A 161 -14.83 -21.07 16.21
N CYS A 162 -13.82 -21.94 16.14
CA CYS A 162 -12.96 -22.21 17.30
C CYS A 162 -12.18 -20.96 17.72
N TYR A 163 -11.71 -20.16 16.77
CA TYR A 163 -11.06 -18.88 17.07
C TYR A 163 -12.01 -17.97 17.86
N HIS A 164 -13.21 -17.72 17.34
CA HIS A 164 -14.19 -16.85 17.99
C HIS A 164 -14.57 -17.31 19.40
N LYS A 165 -14.61 -18.62 19.61
CA LYS A 165 -14.99 -19.19 20.91
C LYS A 165 -13.87 -19.17 21.95
N PHE A 166 -12.61 -19.41 21.55
CA PHE A 166 -11.51 -19.71 22.48
C PHE A 166 -10.35 -18.72 22.46
N ALA A 167 -10.26 -17.81 21.48
CA ALA A 167 -9.13 -16.90 21.37
C ALA A 167 -9.05 -15.93 22.55
N GLU A 168 -10.17 -15.39 23.01
CA GLU A 168 -10.20 -14.49 24.17
C GLU A 168 -9.78 -15.23 25.45
N GLU A 169 -10.26 -16.46 25.67
CA GLU A 169 -9.88 -17.29 26.81
C GLU A 169 -8.37 -17.63 26.79
N ALA A 170 -7.81 -17.93 25.60
CA ALA A 170 -6.39 -18.18 25.43
C ALA A 170 -5.55 -16.95 25.79
N MET A 171 -5.97 -15.76 25.37
CA MET A 171 -5.31 -14.50 25.72
C MET A 171 -5.40 -14.22 27.23
N MET A 172 -6.58 -14.42 27.83
CA MET A 172 -6.80 -14.22 29.27
C MET A 172 -5.89 -15.14 30.12
N LYS A 173 -5.70 -16.40 29.72
CA LYS A 173 -4.74 -17.32 30.37
C LYS A 173 -3.31 -16.80 30.34
N MET A 174 -2.88 -16.19 29.23
CA MET A 174 -1.56 -15.58 29.12
C MET A 174 -1.42 -14.37 30.04
N PHE A 175 -2.42 -13.49 30.10
CA PHE A 175 -2.42 -12.32 30.99
C PHE A 175 -2.45 -12.72 32.46
N ALA A 176 -3.23 -13.74 32.83
CA ALA A 176 -3.26 -14.29 34.19
C ALA A 176 -1.87 -14.85 34.61
N ALA A 177 -1.09 -15.34 33.65
CA ALA A 177 0.29 -15.76 33.85
C ALA A 177 1.32 -14.62 33.80
N GLY A 178 0.89 -13.36 33.75
CA GLY A 178 1.76 -12.18 33.70
C GLY A 178 2.45 -11.97 32.34
N LYS A 179 1.95 -12.60 31.26
CA LYS A 179 2.54 -12.53 29.92
C LYS A 179 1.66 -11.71 29.00
N ALA A 180 2.26 -10.96 28.10
CA ALA A 180 1.55 -10.35 26.98
C ALA A 180 1.18 -11.41 25.94
N ALA A 181 0.09 -11.17 25.19
CA ALA A 181 -0.35 -12.02 24.10
C ALA A 181 -0.10 -11.34 22.73
N ALA A 182 -0.05 -12.13 21.67
CA ALA A 182 -0.10 -11.65 20.31
C ALA A 182 -1.11 -12.44 19.49
N CYS A 183 -1.87 -11.72 18.66
CA CYS A 183 -2.57 -12.33 17.55
C CYS A 183 -1.68 -12.21 16.30
N ILE A 184 -1.43 -13.31 15.61
CA ILE A 184 -0.70 -13.35 14.34
C ILE A 184 -1.68 -13.80 13.28
N TYR A 185 -1.86 -12.99 12.23
CA TYR A 185 -2.61 -13.35 11.04
C TYR A 185 -1.62 -13.67 9.92
N VAL A 186 -1.89 -14.75 9.20
CA VAL A 186 -1.03 -15.25 8.12
C VAL A 186 -1.84 -15.39 6.85
N ASP A 187 -1.31 -14.87 5.76
CA ASP A 187 -1.86 -14.90 4.42
C ASP A 187 -0.89 -15.63 3.48
N VAL A 188 -1.39 -16.59 2.72
CA VAL A 188 -0.60 -17.35 1.73
C VAL A 188 -0.89 -16.80 0.35
N ASP A 189 -0.13 -15.78 -0.04
CA ASP A 189 -0.28 -15.10 -1.32
C ASP A 189 -0.01 -16.04 -2.52
N GLY A 190 -0.86 -15.97 -3.55
CA GLY A 190 -0.68 -16.73 -4.78
C GLY A 190 -1.27 -18.16 -4.77
N MET A 191 -2.05 -18.55 -3.76
CA MET A 191 -2.67 -19.90 -3.69
C MET A 191 -3.53 -20.23 -4.92
N ARG A 192 -4.23 -19.24 -5.49
CA ARG A 192 -5.02 -19.43 -6.70
C ARG A 192 -4.15 -19.87 -7.87
N PHE A 193 -3.05 -19.14 -8.15
CA PHE A 193 -2.10 -19.49 -9.21
C PHE A 193 -1.44 -20.83 -8.95
N TYR A 194 -1.12 -21.12 -7.69
CA TYR A 194 -0.56 -22.39 -7.30
C TYR A 194 -1.51 -23.55 -7.62
N ASN A 195 -2.81 -23.40 -7.31
CA ASN A 195 -3.83 -24.41 -7.61
C ASN A 195 -4.07 -24.57 -9.13
N GLU A 196 -4.03 -23.47 -9.89
CA GLU A 196 -4.14 -23.51 -11.36
C GLU A 196 -2.95 -24.24 -12.00
N GLU A 197 -1.75 -24.08 -11.44
CA GLU A 197 -0.51 -24.67 -12.01
C GLU A 197 -0.28 -26.13 -11.55
N TYR A 198 -0.53 -26.43 -10.26
CA TYR A 198 -0.17 -27.73 -9.65
C TYR A 198 -1.38 -28.58 -9.23
N GLY A 199 -2.60 -28.04 -9.32
CA GLY A 199 -3.84 -28.71 -8.93
C GLY A 199 -4.18 -28.55 -7.43
N PHE A 200 -5.46 -28.73 -7.11
CA PHE A 200 -6.01 -28.55 -5.76
C PHE A 200 -5.41 -29.50 -4.72
N GLU A 201 -5.03 -30.72 -5.09
CA GLU A 201 -4.42 -31.68 -4.16
C GLU A 201 -3.04 -31.22 -3.68
N GLU A 202 -2.23 -30.64 -4.56
CA GLU A 202 -0.94 -30.04 -4.18
C GLU A 202 -1.14 -28.77 -3.35
N GLY A 203 -2.15 -27.95 -3.65
CA GLY A 203 -2.54 -26.83 -2.79
C GLY A 203 -2.93 -27.27 -1.39
N ASN A 204 -3.75 -28.31 -1.28
CA ASN A 204 -4.11 -28.90 0.02
C ASN A 204 -2.89 -29.46 0.77
N ARG A 205 -1.92 -30.03 0.05
CA ARG A 205 -0.66 -30.50 0.63
C ARG A 205 0.19 -29.34 1.16
N LEU A 206 0.26 -28.23 0.42
CA LEU A 206 0.93 -27.01 0.86
C LEU A 206 0.28 -26.45 2.12
N LEU A 207 -1.05 -26.37 2.20
CA LEU A 207 -1.76 -25.89 3.39
C LEU A 207 -1.48 -26.75 4.62
N ARG A 208 -1.41 -28.09 4.47
CA ARG A 208 -1.01 -29.02 5.56
C ARG A 208 0.43 -28.76 6.01
N LEU A 209 1.36 -28.57 5.07
CA LEU A 209 2.76 -28.25 5.37
C LEU A 209 2.88 -26.95 6.16
N ILE A 210 2.10 -25.92 5.80
CA ILE A 210 2.04 -24.65 6.50
C ILE A 210 1.51 -24.84 7.93
N ALA A 211 0.40 -25.57 8.08
CA ALA A 211 -0.18 -25.90 9.38
C ALA A 211 0.81 -26.61 10.30
N ASP A 212 1.55 -27.60 9.80
CA ASP A 212 2.55 -28.34 10.56
C ASP A 212 3.77 -27.49 10.90
N ALA A 213 4.17 -26.57 10.03
CA ALA A 213 5.23 -25.63 10.30
C ALA A 213 4.88 -24.70 11.48
N PHE A 214 3.62 -24.21 11.53
CA PHE A 214 3.15 -23.40 12.65
C PHE A 214 3.00 -24.21 13.93
N ARG A 215 2.47 -25.44 13.89
CA ARG A 215 2.41 -26.33 15.08
C ARG A 215 3.80 -26.56 15.70
N THR A 216 4.80 -26.78 14.86
CA THR A 216 6.18 -27.01 15.32
C THR A 216 6.82 -25.72 15.84
N GLY A 217 6.55 -24.56 15.23
CA GLY A 217 7.15 -23.28 15.61
C GLY A 217 6.47 -22.61 16.80
N PHE A 218 5.20 -22.95 17.07
CA PHE A 218 4.36 -22.32 18.09
C PHE A 218 3.56 -23.37 18.88
N GLU A 219 4.25 -24.31 19.53
CA GLU A 219 3.64 -25.49 20.19
C GLU A 219 2.56 -25.17 21.22
N LYS A 220 2.61 -24.00 21.88
CA LYS A 220 1.67 -23.56 22.91
C LYS A 220 0.64 -22.53 22.40
N ALA A 221 0.59 -22.28 21.11
CA ALA A 221 -0.35 -21.33 20.51
C ALA A 221 -1.69 -21.98 20.19
N LEU A 222 -2.76 -21.21 20.28
CA LEU A 222 -4.00 -21.54 19.59
C LEU A 222 -3.79 -21.23 18.12
N ILE A 223 -3.74 -22.24 17.25
CA ILE A 223 -3.54 -22.10 15.82
C ILE A 223 -4.84 -22.47 15.12
N THR A 224 -5.35 -21.59 14.27
CA THR A 224 -6.62 -21.76 13.57
C THR A 224 -6.47 -21.47 12.09
N ARG A 225 -7.24 -22.16 11.25
CA ARG A 225 -7.44 -21.79 9.85
C ARG A 225 -8.69 -20.94 9.75
N VAL A 226 -8.54 -19.66 9.39
CA VAL A 226 -9.62 -18.66 9.45
C VAL A 226 -10.24 -18.35 8.08
N GLY A 227 -9.73 -18.97 7.02
CA GLY A 227 -10.22 -18.81 5.65
C GLY A 227 -9.53 -19.80 4.71
N ASP A 228 -9.69 -19.61 3.40
CA ASP A 228 -9.19 -20.51 2.36
C ASP A 228 -7.68 -20.73 2.43
N ASP A 229 -6.92 -19.67 2.51
CA ASP A 229 -5.46 -19.64 2.57
C ASP A 229 -4.94 -18.81 3.76
N HIS A 230 -5.80 -18.58 4.77
CA HIS A 230 -5.49 -17.73 5.90
C HIS A 230 -5.45 -18.52 7.22
N PHE A 231 -4.48 -18.14 8.06
CA PHE A 231 -4.32 -18.72 9.39
C PHE A 231 -4.26 -17.62 10.45
N ALA A 232 -4.71 -17.93 11.66
CA ALA A 232 -4.56 -17.07 12.82
C ALA A 232 -3.98 -17.84 13.99
N LEU A 233 -3.11 -17.17 14.75
CA LEU A 233 -2.48 -17.73 15.94
C LEU A 233 -2.67 -16.78 17.12
N ILE A 234 -3.00 -17.33 18.29
CA ILE A 234 -2.88 -16.62 19.58
C ILE A 234 -1.70 -17.24 20.32
N THR A 235 -0.70 -16.43 20.60
CA THR A 235 0.54 -16.88 21.26
C THR A 235 1.01 -15.85 22.27
N VAL A 236 2.02 -16.21 23.07
CA VAL A 236 2.70 -15.26 23.95
C VAL A 236 3.48 -14.26 23.10
N TRP A 237 3.37 -12.98 23.45
CA TRP A 237 4.19 -11.91 22.90
C TRP A 237 5.46 -11.75 23.74
N ASP A 238 6.60 -12.04 23.15
CA ASP A 238 7.94 -11.90 23.73
C ASP A 238 8.95 -11.45 22.67
N ASP A 239 10.18 -11.15 23.09
CA ASP A 239 11.26 -10.65 22.23
C ASP A 239 11.61 -11.62 21.08
N GLN A 240 11.31 -12.92 21.23
CA GLN A 240 11.61 -13.95 20.24
C GLN A 240 10.44 -14.21 19.27
N THR A 241 9.26 -13.65 19.51
CA THR A 241 8.06 -13.95 18.70
C THR A 241 8.27 -13.61 17.23
N CYS A 242 8.88 -12.46 16.93
CA CYS A 242 9.19 -12.04 15.57
C CYS A 242 10.21 -12.96 14.89
N GLU A 243 11.25 -13.33 15.58
CA GLU A 243 12.30 -14.23 15.07
C GLU A 243 11.75 -15.64 14.81
N ARG A 244 10.94 -16.17 15.74
CA ARG A 244 10.24 -17.45 15.56
C ARG A 244 9.35 -17.43 14.33
N LEU A 245 8.56 -16.37 14.14
CA LEU A 245 7.68 -16.22 12.98
C LEU A 245 8.51 -16.17 11.67
N ALA A 246 9.56 -15.37 11.63
CA ALA A 246 10.46 -15.28 10.49
C ALA A 246 11.10 -16.64 10.14
N ALA A 247 11.53 -17.39 11.15
CA ALA A 247 12.10 -18.73 10.97
C ALA A 247 11.07 -19.74 10.41
N VAL A 248 9.81 -19.68 10.88
CA VAL A 248 8.71 -20.52 10.35
C VAL A 248 8.43 -20.17 8.90
N ILE A 249 8.25 -18.88 8.59
CA ILE A 249 7.98 -18.42 7.21
C ILE A 249 9.14 -18.83 6.27
N LYS A 250 10.39 -18.66 6.70
CA LYS A 250 11.56 -19.09 5.93
C LYS A 250 11.56 -20.59 5.66
N ARG A 251 11.21 -21.41 6.67
CA ARG A 251 11.09 -22.87 6.55
C ARG A 251 10.02 -23.29 5.57
N ILE A 252 8.86 -22.60 5.60
CA ILE A 252 7.76 -22.82 4.62
C ILE A 252 8.28 -22.54 3.21
N GLY A 253 8.91 -21.39 2.97
CA GLY A 253 9.46 -21.02 1.67
C GLY A 253 10.49 -22.02 1.14
N GLN A 254 11.36 -22.56 2.00
CA GLN A 254 12.35 -23.57 1.61
C GLN A 254 11.71 -24.90 1.23
N ARG A 255 10.62 -25.31 1.91
CA ARG A 255 9.91 -26.57 1.64
C ARG A 255 8.93 -26.48 0.47
N ALA A 256 8.44 -25.31 0.18
CA ALA A 256 7.60 -25.04 -1.00
C ALA A 256 8.38 -25.09 -2.34
N LEU A 257 9.66 -25.47 -2.32
CA LEU A 257 10.51 -25.77 -3.50
C LEU A 257 10.62 -24.62 -4.51
N GLY A 258 10.72 -23.35 -4.03
CA GLY A 258 10.89 -22.20 -4.91
C GLY A 258 9.67 -21.85 -5.77
N ARG A 259 8.54 -22.48 -5.51
CA ARG A 259 7.25 -22.20 -6.18
C ARG A 259 6.71 -20.86 -5.68
N ALA A 260 6.07 -20.11 -6.56
CA ALA A 260 5.74 -18.69 -6.42
C ALA A 260 4.64 -18.37 -5.37
N THR A 261 4.69 -18.95 -4.18
CA THR A 261 3.84 -18.59 -3.07
C THR A 261 4.61 -17.80 -2.01
N ALA A 262 4.10 -16.65 -1.63
CA ALA A 262 4.65 -15.84 -0.57
C ALA A 262 3.76 -15.94 0.68
N VAL A 263 4.36 -16.23 1.84
CA VAL A 263 3.65 -16.16 3.12
C VAL A 263 3.90 -14.78 3.71
N LYS A 264 2.82 -14.03 3.94
CA LYS A 264 2.80 -12.72 4.61
C LYS A 264 2.15 -12.86 5.98
N ALA A 265 2.61 -12.10 6.94
CA ALA A 265 2.02 -12.14 8.27
C ALA A 265 1.88 -10.73 8.88
N GLY A 266 0.85 -10.56 9.70
CA GLY A 266 0.70 -9.40 10.56
C GLY A 266 0.61 -9.83 12.00
N ILE A 267 1.17 -9.06 12.90
CA ILE A 267 1.21 -9.33 14.34
C ILE A 267 0.50 -8.19 15.06
N SER A 268 -0.48 -8.49 15.90
CA SER A 268 -1.11 -7.54 16.81
C SER A 268 -0.75 -7.88 18.26
N PRO A 269 0.20 -7.14 18.87
CA PRO A 269 0.52 -7.31 20.29
C PRO A 269 -0.61 -6.85 21.19
N GLN A 270 -0.92 -7.62 22.25
CA GLN A 270 -1.96 -7.35 23.23
C GLN A 270 -1.35 -7.37 24.63
N THR A 271 -1.44 -6.24 25.34
CA THR A 271 -0.79 -6.08 26.65
C THR A 271 -1.72 -6.34 27.85
N GLY A 272 -3.00 -6.61 27.61
CA GLY A 272 -3.99 -6.84 28.67
C GLY A 272 -4.44 -5.59 29.44
N LYS A 273 -3.96 -4.39 29.07
CA LYS A 273 -4.32 -3.12 29.74
C LYS A 273 -5.67 -2.54 29.28
N THR A 274 -6.20 -3.02 28.18
CA THR A 274 -7.50 -2.62 27.61
C THR A 274 -8.41 -3.83 27.57
N LYS A 275 -9.74 -3.60 27.43
CA LYS A 275 -10.71 -4.69 27.24
C LYS A 275 -10.22 -5.56 26.07
N ASN A 276 -9.97 -6.85 26.38
CA ASN A 276 -9.46 -7.79 25.40
C ASN A 276 -10.57 -8.13 24.41
N ASP A 277 -10.28 -7.90 23.14
CA ASP A 277 -11.17 -8.20 22.04
C ASP A 277 -10.36 -9.00 21.02
N ALA A 278 -10.54 -10.31 21.04
CA ALA A 278 -9.83 -11.22 20.14
C ALA A 278 -10.18 -10.96 18.67
N VAL A 279 -11.39 -10.49 18.38
CA VAL A 279 -11.83 -10.12 17.03
C VAL A 279 -11.06 -8.88 16.58
N LYS A 280 -11.01 -7.86 17.43
CA LYS A 280 -10.21 -6.65 17.13
C LYS A 280 -8.72 -6.96 16.95
N ALA A 281 -8.16 -7.85 17.78
CA ALA A 281 -6.77 -8.28 17.63
C ALA A 281 -6.52 -8.98 16.29
N LEU A 282 -7.48 -9.80 15.83
CA LEU A 282 -7.44 -10.46 14.52
C LEU A 282 -7.50 -9.44 13.38
N ASP A 283 -8.42 -8.46 13.45
CA ASP A 283 -8.55 -7.41 12.45
C ASP A 283 -7.29 -6.55 12.36
N GLN A 284 -6.69 -6.20 13.49
CA GLN A 284 -5.42 -5.47 13.54
C GLN A 284 -4.27 -6.29 12.93
N ALA A 285 -4.17 -7.57 13.25
CA ALA A 285 -3.18 -8.46 12.67
C ALA A 285 -3.39 -8.65 11.16
N ARG A 286 -4.65 -8.82 10.73
CA ARG A 286 -5.03 -8.90 9.30
C ARG A 286 -4.65 -7.62 8.56
N PHE A 287 -4.91 -6.48 9.17
CA PHE A 287 -4.53 -5.19 8.61
C PHE A 287 -2.99 -5.07 8.47
N ALA A 288 -2.23 -5.41 9.51
CA ALA A 288 -0.78 -5.42 9.47
C ALA A 288 -0.21 -6.35 8.37
N ALA A 289 -0.84 -7.51 8.14
CA ALA A 289 -0.47 -8.42 7.06
C ALA A 289 -0.63 -7.78 5.67
N LYS A 290 -1.69 -6.98 5.46
CA LYS A 290 -1.90 -6.21 4.22
C LYS A 290 -0.84 -5.12 4.00
N CYS A 291 -0.23 -4.63 5.08
CA CYS A 291 0.83 -3.63 5.01
C CYS A 291 2.20 -4.23 4.65
N VAL A 292 2.33 -5.57 4.60
CA VAL A 292 3.55 -6.23 4.12
C VAL A 292 3.75 -5.90 2.65
N GLY A 293 4.85 -5.21 2.36
CA GLY A 293 5.22 -4.80 0.99
C GLY A 293 5.59 -5.97 0.08
N THR A 294 5.98 -5.63 -1.14
CA THR A 294 6.51 -6.59 -2.12
C THR A 294 7.95 -7.01 -1.86
N ASP A 295 8.65 -6.34 -0.92
CA ASP A 295 10.02 -6.72 -0.54
C ASP A 295 10.01 -8.10 0.12
N LEU A 296 10.65 -9.04 -0.56
CA LEU A 296 10.80 -10.43 -0.13
C LEU A 296 11.61 -10.59 1.18
N ARG A 297 12.26 -9.55 1.65
CA ARG A 297 13.06 -9.57 2.90
C ARG A 297 12.20 -9.37 4.14
N GLN A 298 11.15 -8.56 4.06
CA GLN A 298 10.24 -8.29 5.17
C GLN A 298 8.91 -9.02 4.95
N ARG A 299 8.72 -10.14 5.63
CA ARG A 299 7.56 -11.03 5.48
C ARG A 299 6.48 -10.81 6.52
N TYR A 300 6.67 -9.94 7.47
CA TYR A 300 5.70 -9.61 8.51
C TYR A 300 5.76 -8.13 8.91
N VAL A 301 4.65 -7.63 9.42
CA VAL A 301 4.51 -6.29 10.00
C VAL A 301 3.86 -6.41 11.38
N VAL A 302 4.39 -5.65 12.35
CA VAL A 302 3.80 -5.55 13.69
C VAL A 302 2.84 -4.37 13.70
N TYR A 303 1.60 -4.61 14.07
CA TYR A 303 0.57 -3.57 14.17
C TYR A 303 0.95 -2.53 15.23
N SER A 304 0.82 -1.27 14.87
CA SER A 304 0.80 -0.13 15.77
C SER A 304 -0.28 0.86 15.28
N PRO A 305 -0.84 1.72 16.14
CA PRO A 305 -1.81 2.73 15.70
C PRO A 305 -1.30 3.62 14.56
N ASN A 306 -0.01 3.90 14.52
CA ASN A 306 0.61 4.72 13.46
C ASN A 306 0.54 4.06 12.07
N ILE A 307 0.50 2.72 12.00
CA ILE A 307 0.39 1.99 10.72
C ILE A 307 -0.95 2.23 10.05
N ASP A 308 -2.04 2.36 10.82
CA ASP A 308 -3.35 2.71 10.27
C ASP A 308 -3.30 4.07 9.57
N ASP A 309 -2.75 5.09 10.25
CA ASP A 309 -2.66 6.45 9.73
C ASP A 309 -1.75 6.48 8.48
N GLU A 310 -0.63 5.77 8.50
CA GLU A 310 0.30 5.68 7.39
C GLU A 310 -0.33 4.97 6.17
N TYR A 311 -0.99 3.84 6.38
CA TYR A 311 -1.67 3.10 5.31
C TYR A 311 -2.77 3.95 4.64
N TRP A 312 -3.63 4.57 5.45
CA TRP A 312 -4.70 5.43 4.93
C TRP A 312 -4.15 6.66 4.23
N SER A 313 -3.04 7.21 4.74
CA SER A 313 -2.33 8.31 4.09
C SER A 313 -1.76 7.90 2.73
N GLN A 314 -1.07 6.76 2.65
CA GLN A 314 -0.54 6.23 1.38
C GLN A 314 -1.66 5.95 0.37
N ARG A 315 -2.75 5.32 0.82
CA ARG A 315 -3.92 5.06 -0.02
C ARG A 315 -4.55 6.36 -0.52
N TYR A 316 -4.73 7.34 0.35
CA TYR A 316 -5.27 8.65 -0.01
C TYR A 316 -4.42 9.31 -1.10
N ILE A 317 -3.10 9.36 -0.92
CA ILE A 317 -2.16 9.92 -1.88
C ILE A 317 -2.30 9.24 -3.23
N ARG A 318 -2.24 7.91 -3.28
CA ARG A 318 -2.37 7.13 -4.50
C ARG A 318 -3.70 7.41 -5.23
N ASP A 319 -4.81 7.33 -4.50
CA ASP A 319 -6.16 7.43 -5.07
C ASP A 319 -6.50 8.87 -5.50
N LYS A 320 -5.87 9.89 -4.88
CA LYS A 320 -6.10 11.31 -5.17
C LYS A 320 -5.10 11.92 -6.14
N PHE A 321 -4.01 11.25 -6.45
CA PHE A 321 -2.91 11.82 -7.24
C PHE A 321 -3.35 12.31 -8.62
N SER A 322 -4.07 11.53 -9.41
CA SER A 322 -4.57 11.96 -10.72
C SER A 322 -5.48 13.19 -10.61
N THR A 323 -6.36 13.21 -9.61
CA THR A 323 -7.21 14.37 -9.32
C THR A 323 -6.38 15.59 -8.92
N ALA A 324 -5.31 15.39 -8.15
CA ALA A 324 -4.43 16.48 -7.70
C ALA A 324 -3.69 17.14 -8.87
N ILE A 325 -3.28 16.36 -9.87
CA ILE A 325 -2.73 16.89 -11.12
C ILE A 325 -3.80 17.66 -11.90
N GLU A 326 -4.97 17.06 -12.15
CA GLU A 326 -6.05 17.67 -12.93
C GLU A 326 -6.57 18.97 -12.30
N LYS A 327 -6.69 19.00 -10.99
CA LYS A 327 -7.17 20.17 -10.22
C LYS A 327 -6.07 21.13 -9.83
N GLN A 328 -4.83 20.88 -10.24
CA GLN A 328 -3.66 21.70 -9.92
C GLN A 328 -3.44 21.89 -8.40
N TRP A 329 -3.75 20.84 -7.60
CA TRP A 329 -3.41 20.82 -6.19
C TRP A 329 -1.90 20.60 -5.97
N ILE A 330 -1.23 19.99 -6.96
CA ILE A 330 0.22 19.94 -7.00
C ILE A 330 0.71 21.20 -7.70
N THR A 331 1.46 22.00 -6.97
CA THR A 331 1.99 23.28 -7.42
C THR A 331 3.52 23.30 -7.30
N VAL A 332 4.15 24.21 -8.04
CA VAL A 332 5.60 24.37 -8.03
C VAL A 332 6.00 25.52 -7.12
N PHE A 333 6.83 25.23 -6.13
CA PHE A 333 7.54 26.24 -5.36
C PHE A 333 8.95 26.37 -5.88
N TYR A 334 9.53 27.55 -5.74
CA TYR A 334 10.86 27.87 -6.26
C TYR A 334 11.75 28.35 -5.11
N GLN A 335 12.92 27.75 -5.00
CA GLN A 335 13.93 28.16 -4.04
C GLN A 335 15.13 28.75 -4.77
N PRO A 336 15.60 29.95 -4.42
CA PRO A 336 16.74 30.58 -5.09
C PRO A 336 18.04 29.86 -4.73
N ILE A 337 18.92 29.78 -5.72
CA ILE A 337 20.29 29.29 -5.62
C ILE A 337 21.22 30.50 -5.82
N ILE A 338 22.15 30.62 -4.91
CA ILE A 338 23.02 31.79 -4.80
C ILE A 338 24.45 31.44 -5.25
N ARG A 339 25.10 32.31 -5.99
CA ARG A 339 26.52 32.20 -6.32
C ARG A 339 27.35 32.51 -5.06
N ALA A 340 28.04 31.52 -4.49
CA ALA A 340 28.77 31.64 -3.22
C ALA A 340 29.76 32.82 -3.20
N LYS A 341 30.46 33.06 -4.32
CA LYS A 341 31.47 34.11 -4.45
C LYS A 341 30.87 35.52 -4.44
N THR A 342 29.74 35.72 -5.11
CA THR A 342 29.18 37.07 -5.40
C THR A 342 27.92 37.40 -4.59
N GLY A 343 27.26 36.40 -3.99
CA GLY A 343 25.97 36.55 -3.33
C GLY A 343 24.80 36.80 -4.30
N LYS A 344 25.02 36.61 -5.62
CA LYS A 344 24.00 36.84 -6.65
C LYS A 344 23.14 35.60 -6.86
N ILE A 345 21.86 35.81 -7.18
CA ILE A 345 20.98 34.74 -7.61
C ILE A 345 21.45 34.24 -8.99
N CYS A 346 21.64 32.95 -9.13
CA CYS A 346 22.12 32.35 -10.37
C CYS A 346 21.20 31.23 -10.91
N ASN A 347 20.33 30.66 -10.08
CA ASN A 347 19.38 29.63 -10.46
C ASN A 347 18.18 29.63 -9.50
N PHE A 348 17.13 28.88 -9.85
CA PHE A 348 16.09 28.45 -8.93
C PHE A 348 15.94 26.92 -8.99
N GLU A 349 15.60 26.31 -7.87
CA GLU A 349 15.15 24.91 -7.84
C GLU A 349 13.62 24.84 -7.76
N ALA A 350 13.02 24.01 -8.61
CA ALA A 350 11.58 23.75 -8.65
C ALA A 350 11.23 22.56 -7.74
N LEU A 351 10.44 22.83 -6.75
CA LEU A 351 10.06 21.87 -5.71
C LEU A 351 8.55 21.64 -5.73
N ALA A 352 8.12 20.40 -5.86
CA ALA A 352 6.71 20.02 -5.81
C ALA A 352 6.12 20.28 -4.42
N ARG A 353 4.89 20.82 -4.37
CA ARG A 353 4.08 20.97 -3.15
C ARG A 353 2.66 20.55 -3.45
N TRP A 354 2.14 19.65 -2.64
CA TRP A 354 0.75 19.21 -2.77
C TRP A 354 -0.12 19.96 -1.76
N ILE A 355 -0.93 20.89 -2.26
CA ILE A 355 -1.87 21.68 -1.45
C ILE A 355 -3.25 21.04 -1.58
N ASP A 356 -3.55 20.11 -0.70
CA ASP A 356 -4.79 19.37 -0.71
C ASP A 356 -5.93 20.18 -0.06
N PRO A 357 -7.13 20.26 -0.66
CA PRO A 357 -8.23 21.06 -0.12
C PRO A 357 -8.78 20.54 1.21
N VAL A 358 -8.52 19.27 1.55
CA VAL A 358 -9.01 18.62 2.78
C VAL A 358 -7.91 18.46 3.81
N LYS A 359 -6.71 18.04 3.37
CA LYS A 359 -5.57 17.74 4.26
C LYS A 359 -4.58 18.90 4.41
N GLY A 360 -4.74 19.96 3.64
CA GLY A 360 -3.79 21.07 3.61
C GLY A 360 -2.51 20.71 2.87
N LEU A 361 -1.36 21.20 3.33
CA LEU A 361 -0.06 20.93 2.72
C LEU A 361 0.40 19.51 3.04
N ILE A 362 0.49 18.65 2.02
CA ILE A 362 1.12 17.34 2.09
C ILE A 362 2.59 17.52 1.67
N ALA A 363 3.51 17.17 2.57
CA ALA A 363 4.95 17.36 2.33
C ALA A 363 5.48 16.38 1.25
N PRO A 364 6.51 16.76 0.48
CA PRO A 364 7.16 15.89 -0.49
C PRO A 364 7.61 14.55 0.10
N ASP A 365 8.22 14.55 1.27
CA ASP A 365 8.67 13.36 2.00
C ASP A 365 7.53 12.38 2.32
N THR A 366 6.28 12.86 2.30
CA THR A 366 5.09 12.03 2.53
C THR A 366 4.54 11.44 1.23
N PHE A 367 4.48 12.23 0.13
CA PHE A 367 3.82 11.75 -1.09
C PHE A 367 4.78 11.16 -2.14
N ILE A 368 6.02 11.65 -2.25
CA ILE A 368 6.99 11.15 -3.25
C ILE A 368 7.27 9.65 -3.07
N PRO A 369 7.60 9.13 -1.84
CA PRO A 369 7.83 7.70 -1.66
C PRO A 369 6.61 6.82 -2.00
N VAL A 370 5.40 7.37 -1.81
CA VAL A 370 4.17 6.67 -2.21
C VAL A 370 4.06 6.60 -3.73
N LEU A 371 4.33 7.71 -4.43
CA LEU A 371 4.29 7.73 -5.89
C LEU A 371 5.36 6.81 -6.51
N GLU A 372 6.55 6.74 -5.92
CA GLU A 372 7.60 5.77 -6.31
C GLU A 372 7.11 4.34 -6.15
N LYS A 373 6.59 3.99 -4.97
CA LYS A 373 6.06 2.65 -4.66
C LYS A 373 5.01 2.18 -5.66
N TYR A 374 4.17 3.10 -6.16
CA TYR A 374 3.09 2.79 -7.10
C TYR A 374 3.42 3.14 -8.56
N HIS A 375 4.69 3.43 -8.88
CA HIS A 375 5.17 3.78 -10.23
C HIS A 375 4.42 4.99 -10.86
N LEU A 376 4.05 5.96 -10.03
CA LEU A 376 3.35 7.19 -10.44
C LEU A 376 4.30 8.39 -10.63
N ILE A 377 5.56 8.27 -10.26
CA ILE A 377 6.59 9.32 -10.40
C ILE A 377 6.69 9.85 -11.83
N PRO A 378 6.67 9.01 -12.91
CA PRO A 378 6.77 9.54 -14.26
C PRO A 378 5.66 10.51 -14.66
N GLN A 379 4.49 10.40 -14.05
CA GLN A 379 3.40 11.35 -14.26
C GLN A 379 3.67 12.67 -13.53
N LEU A 380 4.26 12.61 -12.32
CA LEU A 380 4.66 13.80 -11.58
C LEU A 380 5.78 14.54 -12.30
N GLY A 381 6.84 13.84 -12.72
CA GLY A 381 7.99 14.43 -13.43
C GLY A 381 7.58 15.16 -14.69
N ALA A 382 6.77 14.51 -15.55
CA ALA A 382 6.23 15.14 -16.76
C ALA A 382 5.38 16.37 -16.46
N TYR A 383 4.51 16.29 -15.44
CA TYR A 383 3.68 17.42 -15.00
C TYR A 383 4.52 18.59 -14.48
N MET A 384 5.46 18.33 -13.56
CA MET A 384 6.35 19.36 -12.99
C MET A 384 7.15 20.06 -14.08
N LEU A 385 7.71 19.29 -15.01
CA LEU A 385 8.48 19.82 -16.12
C LEU A 385 7.63 20.78 -17.00
N GLU A 386 6.41 20.38 -17.36
CA GLU A 386 5.51 21.25 -18.15
C GLU A 386 5.16 22.53 -17.37
N GLN A 387 4.85 22.43 -16.07
CA GLN A 387 4.54 23.61 -15.23
C GLN A 387 5.72 24.57 -15.15
N VAL A 388 6.95 24.06 -14.95
CA VAL A 388 8.16 24.88 -14.90
C VAL A 388 8.41 25.58 -16.23
N ILE A 389 8.33 24.88 -17.36
CA ILE A 389 8.54 25.46 -18.68
C ILE A 389 7.49 26.54 -18.98
N ARG A 390 6.22 26.33 -18.62
CA ARG A 390 5.15 27.32 -18.72
C ARG A 390 5.44 28.57 -17.87
N GLN A 391 5.91 28.36 -16.63
CA GLN A 391 6.25 29.46 -15.73
C GLN A 391 7.42 30.29 -16.28
N VAL A 392 8.49 29.64 -16.78
CA VAL A 392 9.61 30.31 -17.43
C VAL A 392 9.13 31.16 -18.61
N LYS A 393 8.24 30.60 -19.46
CA LYS A 393 7.64 31.38 -20.58
C LYS A 393 6.83 32.56 -20.11
N SER A 394 6.03 32.38 -19.04
CA SER A 394 5.23 33.46 -18.44
C SER A 394 6.10 34.59 -17.91
N CYS A 395 7.17 34.27 -17.17
CA CYS A 395 8.14 35.24 -16.68
C CYS A 395 8.81 36.00 -17.84
N ALA A 396 9.22 35.30 -18.90
CA ALA A 396 9.80 35.92 -20.10
C ALA A 396 8.82 36.89 -20.77
N ALA A 397 7.57 36.50 -20.92
CA ALA A 397 6.51 37.33 -21.50
C ALA A 397 6.20 38.57 -20.66
N ALA A 398 6.29 38.46 -19.34
CA ALA A 398 6.11 39.58 -18.40
C ALA A 398 7.36 40.48 -18.30
N GLY A 399 8.45 40.18 -19.01
CA GLY A 399 9.70 40.95 -18.92
C GLY A 399 10.42 40.80 -17.56
N LEU A 400 10.07 39.76 -16.79
CA LEU A 400 10.73 39.48 -15.54
C LEU A 400 12.13 38.88 -15.78
N PRO A 401 13.07 39.13 -14.89
CA PRO A 401 14.40 38.52 -14.98
C PRO A 401 14.30 37.00 -14.93
N LEU A 402 15.05 36.33 -15.80
CA LEU A 402 15.07 34.86 -15.89
C LEU A 402 16.40 34.32 -15.39
N GLU A 403 16.34 33.36 -14.51
CA GLU A 403 17.42 32.45 -14.16
C GLU A 403 17.06 31.02 -14.56
N PRO A 404 18.04 30.15 -14.83
CA PRO A 404 17.75 28.75 -15.10
C PRO A 404 17.06 28.09 -13.90
N VAL A 405 16.10 27.22 -14.20
CA VAL A 405 15.32 26.47 -13.18
C VAL A 405 15.66 25.00 -13.28
N SER A 406 16.04 24.40 -12.17
CA SER A 406 16.26 22.97 -12.08
C SER A 406 14.97 22.23 -11.68
N VAL A 407 14.83 21.02 -12.25
CA VAL A 407 13.69 20.13 -12.03
C VAL A 407 14.24 18.75 -11.67
N ASN A 408 13.77 18.21 -10.56
CA ASN A 408 14.10 16.86 -10.11
C ASN A 408 13.39 15.81 -10.97
N LEU A 409 14.16 14.88 -11.54
CA LEU A 409 13.67 13.72 -12.30
C LEU A 409 14.31 12.44 -11.76
N SER A 410 13.54 11.38 -11.70
CA SER A 410 13.99 10.05 -11.29
C SER A 410 14.37 9.18 -12.50
N VAL A 411 15.18 8.17 -12.29
CA VAL A 411 15.40 7.11 -13.29
C VAL A 411 14.10 6.51 -13.80
N LEU A 412 13.08 6.38 -12.94
CA LEU A 412 11.77 5.87 -13.36
C LEU A 412 11.10 6.73 -14.43
N ASP A 413 11.37 8.06 -14.45
CA ASP A 413 10.88 8.95 -15.50
C ASP A 413 11.47 8.57 -16.86
N PHE A 414 12.77 8.26 -16.89
CA PHE A 414 13.50 7.91 -18.10
C PHE A 414 13.26 6.46 -18.56
N GLU A 415 12.88 5.56 -17.66
CA GLU A 415 12.52 4.18 -18.00
C GLU A 415 11.11 4.07 -18.56
N ALA A 416 10.18 4.87 -18.02
CA ALA A 416 8.77 4.84 -18.43
C ALA A 416 8.49 5.64 -19.71
N ASN A 417 9.31 6.66 -20.02
CA ASN A 417 9.05 7.62 -21.08
C ASN A 417 10.34 7.97 -21.86
N ASP A 418 10.17 8.42 -23.11
CA ASP A 418 11.21 9.17 -23.80
C ASP A 418 11.30 10.59 -23.21
N MET A 419 11.97 10.73 -22.06
CA MET A 419 12.08 12.01 -21.35
C MET A 419 12.83 13.06 -22.17
N VAL A 420 13.85 12.66 -22.94
CA VAL A 420 14.59 13.58 -23.81
C VAL A 420 13.66 14.18 -24.87
N GLY A 421 12.90 13.32 -25.56
CA GLY A 421 11.91 13.75 -26.54
C GLY A 421 10.81 14.61 -25.92
N LEU A 422 10.33 14.27 -24.73
CA LEU A 422 9.33 15.05 -24.01
C LEU A 422 9.85 16.46 -23.69
N ILE A 423 11.03 16.57 -23.07
CA ILE A 423 11.62 17.87 -22.71
C ILE A 423 11.79 18.74 -23.96
N VAL A 424 12.40 18.20 -25.03
CA VAL A 424 12.63 18.91 -26.28
C VAL A 424 11.31 19.36 -26.92
N SER A 425 10.28 18.52 -26.90
CA SER A 425 8.95 18.85 -27.43
C SER A 425 8.27 19.96 -26.64
N LEU A 426 8.35 19.93 -25.30
CA LEU A 426 7.80 20.98 -24.45
C LEU A 426 8.54 22.31 -24.62
N LEU A 427 9.87 22.29 -24.68
CA LEU A 427 10.67 23.49 -24.95
C LEU A 427 10.27 24.13 -26.28
N LYS A 428 10.07 23.33 -27.32
CA LYS A 428 9.61 23.80 -28.63
C LYS A 428 8.17 24.30 -28.57
N LYS A 429 7.27 23.57 -27.91
CA LYS A 429 5.84 23.95 -27.77
C LYS A 429 5.69 25.32 -27.12
N TYR A 430 6.46 25.61 -26.08
CA TYR A 430 6.37 26.86 -25.33
C TYR A 430 7.39 27.92 -25.78
N ASP A 431 8.21 27.64 -26.79
CA ASP A 431 9.26 28.53 -27.28
C ASP A 431 10.19 29.01 -26.13
N VAL A 432 10.73 28.04 -25.35
CA VAL A 432 11.67 28.26 -24.26
C VAL A 432 13.04 27.72 -24.68
N LYS A 433 14.10 28.50 -24.45
CA LYS A 433 15.48 28.07 -24.78
C LYS A 433 15.95 27.00 -23.79
N PRO A 434 16.65 25.94 -24.24
CA PRO A 434 17.11 24.84 -23.37
C PRO A 434 17.91 25.30 -22.14
N LYS A 435 18.70 26.34 -22.26
CA LYS A 435 19.54 26.90 -21.18
C LYS A 435 18.77 27.33 -19.92
N TRP A 436 17.45 27.50 -20.01
CA TRP A 436 16.61 27.89 -18.90
C TRP A 436 16.09 26.71 -18.07
N ILE A 437 16.35 25.50 -18.50
CA ILE A 437 15.94 24.27 -17.82
C ILE A 437 17.18 23.46 -17.46
N VAL A 438 17.22 22.99 -16.23
CA VAL A 438 18.23 22.09 -15.70
C VAL A 438 17.54 20.83 -15.21
N VAL A 439 18.12 19.67 -15.41
CA VAL A 439 17.62 18.39 -14.92
C VAL A 439 18.48 17.94 -13.73
N GLU A 440 17.85 17.66 -12.61
CA GLU A 440 18.50 17.08 -11.43
C GLU A 440 18.17 15.60 -11.31
N ILE A 441 19.17 14.77 -10.97
CA ILE A 441 19.04 13.32 -10.84
C ILE A 441 19.85 12.87 -9.64
N THR A 442 19.28 12.04 -8.78
CA THR A 442 19.96 11.61 -7.54
C THR A 442 21.17 10.72 -7.81
N GLU A 443 22.18 10.75 -6.93
CA GLU A 443 23.34 9.85 -6.98
C GLU A 443 22.90 8.37 -6.97
N ARG A 444 21.89 8.03 -6.16
CA ARG A 444 21.35 6.68 -6.03
C ARG A 444 20.80 6.17 -7.36
N ASP A 445 20.05 6.98 -8.06
CA ASP A 445 19.44 6.65 -9.35
C ASP A 445 20.50 6.36 -10.40
N ILE A 446 21.55 7.18 -10.44
CA ILE A 446 22.66 7.00 -11.37
C ILE A 446 23.43 5.71 -11.09
N ALA A 447 23.67 5.38 -9.83
CA ALA A 447 24.45 4.21 -9.42
C ALA A 447 23.80 2.87 -9.78
N GLN A 448 22.49 2.83 -9.93
CA GLN A 448 21.72 1.60 -10.18
C GLN A 448 21.44 1.33 -11.67
N THR A 449 21.85 2.23 -12.59
CA THR A 449 21.36 2.23 -13.96
C THR A 449 22.36 1.71 -15.00
N ALA A 450 21.77 1.17 -16.11
CA ALA A 450 22.48 0.60 -17.25
C ALA A 450 22.99 1.66 -18.26
N ASN A 451 23.76 1.21 -19.27
CA ASN A 451 24.33 2.05 -20.33
C ASN A 451 23.30 2.90 -21.12
N ALA A 452 22.03 2.51 -21.17
CA ALA A 452 20.98 3.24 -21.85
C ALA A 452 20.73 4.62 -21.22
N PHE A 453 20.71 4.71 -19.89
CA PHE A 453 20.50 5.96 -19.16
C PHE A 453 21.64 6.97 -19.40
N ARG A 454 22.88 6.49 -19.49
CA ARG A 454 24.04 7.34 -19.85
C ARG A 454 23.88 8.01 -21.21
N GLN A 455 23.27 7.31 -22.18
CA GLN A 455 23.00 7.89 -23.50
C GLN A 455 21.95 8.99 -23.44
N GLN A 456 20.94 8.85 -22.58
CA GLN A 456 19.91 9.88 -22.40
C GLN A 456 20.49 11.14 -21.74
N ILE A 457 21.34 11.02 -20.72
CA ILE A 457 22.07 12.15 -20.11
C ILE A 457 22.89 12.89 -21.17
N ARG A 458 23.66 12.18 -21.99
CA ARG A 458 24.41 12.78 -23.09
C ARG A 458 23.51 13.46 -24.13
N ALA A 459 22.33 12.89 -24.38
CA ALA A 459 21.37 13.49 -25.30
C ALA A 459 20.81 14.82 -24.75
N LEU A 460 20.45 14.89 -23.47
CA LEU A 460 20.04 16.15 -22.82
C LEU A 460 21.12 17.24 -22.99
N ARG A 461 22.38 16.92 -22.68
CA ARG A 461 23.48 17.86 -22.78
C ARG A 461 23.74 18.33 -24.22
N ARG A 462 23.57 17.43 -25.23
CA ARG A 462 23.66 17.83 -26.66
C ARG A 462 22.56 18.81 -27.07
N HIS A 463 21.40 18.74 -26.41
CA HIS A 463 20.33 19.72 -26.61
C HIS A 463 20.52 21.02 -25.80
N GLY A 464 21.64 21.16 -25.09
CA GLY A 464 21.96 22.36 -24.30
C GLY A 464 21.25 22.43 -22.95
N ILE A 465 20.78 21.30 -22.44
CA ILE A 465 20.16 21.17 -21.13
C ILE A 465 21.25 20.70 -20.15
N GLN A 466 21.44 21.43 -19.06
CA GLN A 466 22.38 21.03 -18.01
C GLN A 466 21.82 19.87 -17.20
N VAL A 467 22.72 18.98 -16.76
CA VAL A 467 22.38 17.85 -15.88
C VAL A 467 23.19 17.97 -14.60
N TRP A 468 22.50 17.98 -13.47
CA TRP A 468 23.06 18.07 -12.13
C TRP A 468 22.88 16.75 -11.40
N VAL A 469 23.83 16.38 -10.56
CA VAL A 469 23.72 15.21 -9.68
C VAL A 469 23.34 15.68 -8.30
N ASP A 470 22.25 15.17 -7.80
CA ASP A 470 21.66 15.49 -6.49
C ASP A 470 22.04 14.48 -5.40
N ASP A 471 21.93 14.90 -4.13
CA ASP A 471 22.19 14.08 -2.93
C ASP A 471 23.60 13.44 -2.90
N PHE A 472 24.61 14.09 -3.51
CA PHE A 472 25.95 13.53 -3.61
C PHE A 472 26.59 13.32 -2.24
N GLY A 473 27.07 12.09 -2.01
CA GLY A 473 27.71 11.67 -0.77
C GLY A 473 26.79 10.98 0.23
N SER A 474 25.50 10.86 -0.08
CA SER A 474 24.55 10.07 0.71
C SER A 474 24.68 8.54 0.50
N GLY A 475 25.38 8.11 -0.57
CA GLY A 475 25.53 6.72 -0.98
C GLY A 475 26.98 6.20 -1.00
N TYR A 476 27.13 4.87 -1.18
CA TYR A 476 28.44 4.18 -1.22
C TYR A 476 29.16 4.28 -2.59
N SER A 477 28.58 4.94 -3.59
CA SER A 477 29.03 4.87 -5.00
C SER A 477 29.54 6.18 -5.57
N ALA A 478 29.65 7.23 -4.77
CA ALA A 478 29.96 8.61 -5.20
C ALA A 478 31.13 8.73 -6.20
N LEU A 479 32.25 8.06 -5.96
CA LEU A 479 33.43 8.10 -6.85
C LEU A 479 33.18 7.40 -8.20
N ASN A 480 32.34 6.39 -8.25
CA ASN A 480 32.00 5.70 -9.50
C ASN A 480 31.13 6.57 -10.39
N VAL A 481 30.23 7.36 -9.82
CA VAL A 481 29.38 8.30 -10.55
C VAL A 481 30.23 9.37 -11.22
N LEU A 482 31.20 9.95 -10.50
CA LEU A 482 32.15 10.94 -11.02
C LEU A 482 32.96 10.43 -12.24
N ASN A 483 33.28 9.14 -12.25
CA ASN A 483 34.12 8.55 -13.30
C ASN A 483 33.32 8.09 -14.53
N GLN A 484 32.03 7.80 -14.37
CA GLN A 484 31.23 7.15 -15.41
C GLN A 484 30.32 8.09 -16.19
N TYR A 485 29.95 9.23 -15.63
CA TYR A 485 28.95 10.13 -16.20
C TYR A 485 29.50 11.55 -16.39
N GLU A 486 29.01 12.20 -17.42
CA GLU A 486 29.30 13.61 -17.71
C GLU A 486 28.14 14.47 -17.21
N PHE A 487 28.35 15.28 -16.19
CA PHE A 487 27.39 16.22 -15.63
C PHE A 487 28.01 17.59 -15.41
N ASP A 488 27.17 18.59 -15.18
CA ASP A 488 27.59 20.00 -15.18
C ASP A 488 27.79 20.51 -13.75
N LEU A 489 27.11 19.88 -12.73
CA LEU A 489 27.19 20.28 -11.34
C LEU A 489 26.91 19.11 -10.39
N LEU A 490 27.55 19.15 -9.22
CA LEU A 490 27.32 18.28 -8.06
C LEU A 490 26.63 19.05 -6.95
N LYS A 491 25.49 18.54 -6.43
CA LYS A 491 24.83 19.05 -5.23
C LYS A 491 25.26 18.23 -4.03
N LEU A 492 25.89 18.87 -3.06
CA LEU A 492 26.31 18.26 -1.80
C LEU A 492 25.14 18.28 -0.82
N ASP A 493 24.79 17.09 -0.30
CA ASP A 493 23.69 16.92 0.63
C ASP A 493 23.85 17.75 1.91
N MET A 494 22.74 18.26 2.43
CA MET A 494 22.69 19.08 3.62
C MET A 494 23.30 18.44 4.87
N GLN A 495 23.38 17.10 4.95
CA GLN A 495 23.95 16.38 6.09
C GLN A 495 25.40 16.78 6.34
N PHE A 496 26.16 17.09 5.29
CA PHE A 496 27.53 17.56 5.44
C PHE A 496 27.64 18.87 6.20
N LEU A 497 26.69 19.79 6.04
CA LEU A 497 26.66 21.07 6.76
C LEU A 497 26.08 20.92 8.16
N ARG A 498 25.06 20.10 8.37
CA ARG A 498 24.49 19.85 9.70
C ARG A 498 25.51 19.31 10.68
N GLN A 499 26.44 18.52 10.20
CA GLN A 499 27.50 17.91 11.00
C GLN A 499 28.86 18.61 10.79
N LEU A 500 28.86 19.89 10.40
CA LEU A 500 30.07 20.59 9.98
C LEU A 500 31.17 20.61 11.04
N ASP A 501 30.79 20.74 12.32
CA ASP A 501 31.68 20.83 13.46
C ASP A 501 31.76 19.53 14.29
N GLU A 502 31.05 18.49 13.88
CA GLU A 502 31.13 17.16 14.48
C GLU A 502 32.43 16.45 14.07
N HIS A 503 32.81 15.41 14.83
CA HIS A 503 33.98 14.58 14.53
C HIS A 503 35.28 15.38 14.28
N HIS A 504 35.55 16.42 15.12
CA HIS A 504 36.74 17.28 15.00
C HIS A 504 36.85 18.03 13.67
N GLY A 505 35.71 18.35 13.03
CA GLY A 505 35.67 19.10 11.80
C GLY A 505 35.99 18.26 10.54
N ALA A 506 35.86 16.95 10.61
CA ALA A 506 36.12 16.06 9.46
C ALA A 506 35.29 16.45 8.22
N ASN A 507 34.04 16.83 8.40
CA ASN A 507 33.17 17.25 7.30
C ASN A 507 33.70 18.51 6.58
N ARG A 508 34.36 19.43 7.28
CA ARG A 508 35.04 20.58 6.64
C ARG A 508 36.13 20.13 5.67
N VAL A 509 36.89 19.11 6.02
CA VAL A 509 37.94 18.53 5.14
C VAL A 509 37.30 17.79 3.96
N ILE A 510 36.23 17.04 4.20
CA ILE A 510 35.52 16.28 3.18
C ILE A 510 34.92 17.24 2.13
N ILE A 511 34.17 18.26 2.55
CA ILE A 511 33.57 19.25 1.64
C ILE A 511 34.66 19.92 0.79
N LYS A 512 35.76 20.42 1.40
CA LYS A 512 36.86 21.04 0.65
C LYS A 512 37.49 20.07 -0.36
N SER A 513 37.61 18.79 0.01
CA SER A 513 38.18 17.78 -0.89
C SER A 513 37.25 17.46 -2.06
N ILE A 514 35.95 17.37 -1.83
CA ILE A 514 34.95 17.16 -2.89
C ILE A 514 34.91 18.36 -3.83
N VAL A 515 34.83 19.59 -3.29
CA VAL A 515 34.83 20.82 -4.10
C VAL A 515 36.07 20.88 -4.99
N ARG A 516 37.23 20.58 -4.41
CA ARG A 516 38.49 20.56 -5.18
C ARG A 516 38.49 19.49 -6.27
N ALA A 517 38.06 18.27 -5.97
CA ALA A 517 37.99 17.17 -6.93
C ALA A 517 37.00 17.48 -8.07
N ALA A 518 35.84 18.05 -7.74
CA ALA A 518 34.89 18.50 -8.76
C ALA A 518 35.49 19.55 -9.71
N HIS A 519 36.18 20.54 -9.17
CA HIS A 519 36.85 21.56 -9.99
C HIS A 519 37.95 20.99 -10.88
N GLU A 520 38.72 20.02 -10.40
CA GLU A 520 39.76 19.34 -11.23
C GLU A 520 39.12 18.55 -12.39
N LEU A 521 37.84 18.10 -12.22
CA LEU A 521 37.05 17.44 -13.26
C LEU A 521 36.26 18.43 -14.15
N GLY A 522 36.33 19.73 -13.89
CA GLY A 522 35.56 20.75 -14.63
C GLY A 522 34.09 20.82 -14.27
N VAL A 523 33.71 20.29 -13.12
CA VAL A 523 32.31 20.22 -12.61
C VAL A 523 32.11 21.29 -11.54
N GLN A 524 30.98 22.02 -11.59
CA GLN A 524 30.61 22.96 -10.53
C GLN A 524 30.09 22.22 -9.29
N THR A 525 30.07 22.94 -8.16
CA THR A 525 29.53 22.44 -6.90
C THR A 525 28.43 23.34 -6.39
N LEU A 526 27.41 22.74 -5.80
CA LEU A 526 26.36 23.39 -5.03
C LEU A 526 26.26 22.68 -3.67
N THR A 527 26.14 23.45 -2.59
CA THR A 527 25.90 22.86 -1.26
C THR A 527 24.55 23.31 -0.76
N GLU A 528 23.75 22.33 -0.32
CA GLU A 528 22.42 22.52 0.24
C GLU A 528 22.44 22.72 1.75
N GLY A 529 21.29 23.17 2.31
CA GLY A 529 21.10 23.29 3.76
C GLY A 529 21.90 24.42 4.41
N VAL A 530 22.18 25.50 3.67
CA VAL A 530 22.79 26.69 4.26
C VAL A 530 21.79 27.39 5.15
N GLU A 531 21.98 27.30 6.47
CA GLU A 531 21.07 27.86 7.48
C GLU A 531 21.68 29.04 8.24
N THR A 532 23.01 29.17 8.24
CA THR A 532 23.74 30.18 9.03
C THR A 532 24.79 30.93 8.24
N GLU A 533 25.17 32.11 8.71
CA GLU A 533 26.31 32.87 8.16
C GLU A 533 27.63 32.07 8.27
N VAL A 534 27.77 31.22 9.27
CA VAL A 534 28.95 30.36 9.42
C VAL A 534 29.05 29.38 8.26
N HIS A 535 27.95 28.75 7.86
CA HIS A 535 27.89 27.89 6.69
C HIS A 535 28.27 28.64 5.43
N HIS A 536 27.65 29.79 5.18
CA HIS A 536 27.93 30.64 4.02
C HIS A 536 29.42 31.01 3.92
N ARG A 537 30.00 31.53 5.03
CA ARG A 537 31.42 31.92 5.05
C ARG A 537 32.34 30.74 4.78
N PHE A 538 32.06 29.60 5.41
CA PHE A 538 32.86 28.38 5.20
C PHE A 538 32.82 27.89 3.75
N LEU A 539 31.64 27.85 3.13
CA LEU A 539 31.49 27.41 1.74
C LEU A 539 32.21 28.34 0.75
N LYS A 540 32.12 29.64 1.00
CA LYS A 540 32.86 30.64 0.23
C LYS A 540 34.38 30.45 0.34
N GLU A 541 34.90 30.17 1.55
CA GLU A 541 36.32 29.85 1.78
C GLU A 541 36.71 28.49 1.17
N ALA A 542 35.81 27.51 1.19
CA ALA A 542 36.02 26.19 0.57
C ALA A 542 36.05 26.25 -0.97
N GLY A 543 35.62 27.39 -1.56
CA GLY A 543 35.55 27.56 -2.99
C GLY A 543 34.33 26.97 -3.67
N CYS A 544 33.26 26.64 -2.91
CA CYS A 544 32.01 26.18 -3.46
C CYS A 544 31.44 27.18 -4.47
N ASP A 545 30.88 26.72 -5.60
CA ASP A 545 30.40 27.62 -6.65
C ASP A 545 29.03 28.20 -6.33
N LYS A 546 28.12 27.38 -5.80
CA LYS A 546 26.73 27.75 -5.50
C LYS A 546 26.31 27.26 -4.12
N GLU A 547 25.30 27.89 -3.57
CA GLU A 547 24.75 27.65 -2.24
C GLU A 547 23.24 27.75 -2.27
N GLN A 548 22.58 26.93 -1.46
CA GLN A 548 21.12 26.94 -1.30
C GLN A 548 20.75 26.68 0.16
N GLY A 549 19.76 27.40 0.68
CA GLY A 549 19.29 27.14 2.03
C GLY A 549 18.43 28.26 2.61
N TYR A 550 17.89 28.01 3.79
CA TYR A 550 16.97 28.91 4.49
C TYR A 550 17.64 30.21 4.98
N TYR A 551 18.95 30.24 5.00
CA TYR A 551 19.70 31.47 5.25
C TYR A 551 19.41 32.55 4.19
N PHE A 552 19.14 32.15 2.95
CA PHE A 552 18.83 33.07 1.85
C PHE A 552 17.32 33.24 1.66
N ALA A 553 16.61 32.15 1.41
CA ALA A 553 15.17 32.12 1.26
C ALA A 553 14.60 30.70 1.38
N LYS A 554 13.32 30.62 1.76
CA LYS A 554 12.55 29.37 1.74
C LYS A 554 11.91 29.15 0.38
N PRO A 555 11.57 27.89 0.00
CA PRO A 555 10.76 27.63 -1.19
C PRO A 555 9.41 28.34 -1.12
N ARG A 556 9.03 29.08 -2.20
CA ARG A 556 7.76 29.78 -2.32
C ARG A 556 7.23 29.73 -3.75
N PRO A 557 5.94 30.02 -4.01
CA PRO A 557 5.46 30.27 -5.36
C PRO A 557 6.32 31.33 -6.07
N MET A 558 6.46 31.26 -7.40
CA MET A 558 7.41 32.09 -8.14
C MET A 558 7.28 33.58 -7.85
N GLU A 559 6.06 34.10 -7.81
CA GLU A 559 5.82 35.53 -7.55
C GLU A 559 6.32 35.97 -6.18
N GLU A 560 6.04 35.17 -5.14
CA GLU A 560 6.50 35.42 -3.77
C GLU A 560 8.03 35.26 -3.67
N SER A 561 8.59 34.23 -4.31
CA SER A 561 10.03 33.99 -4.35
C SER A 561 10.76 35.18 -5.01
N LEU A 562 10.25 35.71 -6.11
CA LEU A 562 10.79 36.89 -6.78
C LEU A 562 10.68 38.16 -5.91
N GLN A 563 9.64 38.29 -5.10
CA GLN A 563 9.48 39.40 -4.15
C GLN A 563 10.45 39.30 -2.98
N GLU A 564 10.61 38.10 -2.40
CA GLU A 564 11.51 37.86 -1.26
C GLU A 564 12.98 38.19 -1.62
N VAL A 565 13.39 37.85 -2.83
CA VAL A 565 14.75 38.09 -3.32
C VAL A 565 14.91 39.40 -4.09
N ARG A 566 13.93 40.30 -4.07
CA ARG A 566 13.93 41.55 -4.85
C ARG A 566 15.13 42.45 -4.59
N GLY A 567 15.71 42.37 -3.39
CA GLY A 567 16.89 43.12 -2.99
C GLY A 567 18.23 42.45 -3.30
N LEU A 568 18.23 41.17 -3.68
CA LEU A 568 19.46 40.46 -4.01
C LEU A 568 19.87 40.74 -5.46
N PRO A 569 21.16 40.99 -5.72
CA PRO A 569 21.65 41.15 -7.08
C PRO A 569 21.52 39.82 -7.84
N ARG A 570 21.32 39.93 -9.16
CA ARG A 570 21.22 38.78 -10.07
C ARG A 570 22.45 38.63 -10.94
N GLU A 571 22.78 37.38 -11.24
CA GLU A 571 23.90 37.08 -12.13
C GLU A 571 23.50 37.41 -13.56
N THR A 572 24.36 38.15 -14.28
CA THR A 572 24.15 38.42 -15.70
C THR A 572 24.59 37.21 -16.56
N GLU A 573 24.09 37.10 -17.80
CA GLU A 573 24.52 36.04 -18.72
C GLU A 573 26.03 36.05 -18.97
N GLU A 574 26.65 37.23 -18.95
CA GLU A 574 28.09 37.37 -19.15
C GLU A 574 28.88 36.85 -17.96
N GLU A 575 28.43 37.14 -16.74
CA GLU A 575 29.00 36.60 -15.50
C GLU A 575 28.81 35.08 -15.43
N ALA A 576 27.61 34.56 -15.77
CA ALA A 576 27.35 33.14 -15.83
C ALA A 576 28.28 32.39 -16.79
N ARG A 577 28.62 32.99 -17.97
CA ARG A 577 29.57 32.41 -18.91
C ARG A 577 31.00 32.38 -18.37
N GLN A 578 31.40 33.30 -17.49
CA GLN A 578 32.73 33.26 -16.86
C GLN A 578 32.89 32.10 -15.92
N TYR A 579 31.81 31.72 -15.23
CA TYR A 579 31.80 30.56 -14.32
C TYR A 579 31.57 29.23 -15.04
N GLY A 580 30.90 29.21 -16.20
CA GLY A 580 30.70 28.02 -17.03
C GLY A 580 31.89 27.64 -17.94
N ARG A 581 32.94 28.47 -18.03
CA ARG A 581 34.11 28.24 -18.87
C ARG A 581 35.36 27.75 -18.11
N ARG A 582 35.18 27.13 -16.94
CA ARG A 582 36.29 26.38 -16.35
C ARG A 582 36.39 25.01 -17.04
N SER A 583 36.98 25.02 -18.26
CA SER A 583 37.44 23.83 -18.98
C SER A 583 38.84 23.45 -18.51
#